data_013a083abc23f375e452e9dc75b1f6b8
#
_entry.id   013a083abc23f375e452e9dc75b1f6b8
#
_cell.length_a   1.000
_cell.length_b   1.000
_cell.length_c   1.000
_cell.angle_alpha   90.00
_cell.angle_beta   90.00
_cell.angle_gamma   90.00
#
_symmetry.space_group_name_H-M   'P 1'
#
loop_
_entity.id
_entity.type
_entity.pdbx_description
1 polymer ?
#
loop_
_entity_poly.entity_id
_entity_poly.type
_entity_poly.pdbx_seq_one_letter_code
_entity_poly.pdbx_strand_id
1 'polypeptide(L)'
;FDGSSIFGTERSNETEMIAFPDPTTFEILPWRPDEPSVAKINCDILDKDGNPSSFDSRFILKNKVKELAELGLTFYIAPEIEYYYLESSDSMKPIDEKTYFDQFGIHDDLEFDLRRKTVLCLEQMGIPIQKFHHEVSPGQQEISLRYSDSVTMADNIQTFKLVVKEIAMLSDVFATFMPKPFEPVSYTHLTLPTTV
;
A
#
# COMPACT_ATOMS: atom_id res chain seq x y z
N PHE A 1 -12.74 17.57 9.39
CA PHE A 1 -13.60 16.38 9.13
C PHE A 1 -14.08 15.80 10.46
N ASP A 2 -15.18 15.05 10.40
CA ASP A 2 -15.70 14.33 11.56
C ASP A 2 -14.87 13.06 11.83
N GLY A 3 -14.30 12.97 13.04
CA GLY A 3 -13.52 11.82 13.50
C GLY A 3 -14.34 10.71 14.17
N SER A 4 -15.65 10.88 14.34
CA SER A 4 -16.52 9.91 15.04
C SER A 4 -16.59 8.53 14.36
N SER A 5 -16.23 8.45 13.06
CA SER A 5 -16.16 7.21 12.29
C SER A 5 -14.84 6.45 12.46
N ILE A 6 -13.85 7.05 13.13
CA ILE A 6 -12.55 6.40 13.35
C ILE A 6 -12.70 5.38 14.49
N PHE A 7 -12.19 4.16 14.26
CA PHE A 7 -12.21 3.10 15.27
C PHE A 7 -11.49 3.56 16.55
N GLY A 8 -12.16 3.42 17.71
CA GLY A 8 -11.63 3.82 19.02
C GLY A 8 -12.06 5.21 19.49
N THR A 9 -12.77 5.99 18.66
CA THR A 9 -13.43 7.24 19.09
C THR A 9 -14.86 6.97 19.58
N GLU A 10 -15.35 7.78 20.52
CA GLU A 10 -16.74 7.68 20.95
C GLU A 10 -17.69 8.16 19.85
N ARG A 11 -18.49 7.25 19.29
CA ARG A 11 -19.47 7.54 18.22
C ARG A 11 -20.60 8.50 18.64
N SER A 12 -20.71 8.83 19.92
CA SER A 12 -21.80 9.65 20.48
C SER A 12 -21.57 11.16 20.37
N ASN A 13 -20.34 11.59 20.09
CA ASN A 13 -20.00 13.00 19.95
C ASN A 13 -19.27 13.20 18.63
N GLU A 14 -19.72 14.16 17.82
CA GLU A 14 -18.94 14.64 16.67
C GLU A 14 -17.60 15.14 17.17
N THR A 15 -16.54 14.48 16.72
CA THR A 15 -15.16 14.86 17.07
C THR A 15 -14.55 15.54 15.87
N GLU A 16 -14.46 16.86 15.91
CA GLU A 16 -13.78 17.62 14.86
C GLU A 16 -12.29 17.28 14.85
N MET A 17 -11.80 16.90 13.68
CA MET A 17 -10.37 16.60 13.44
C MET A 17 -9.88 17.37 12.23
N ILE A 18 -8.61 17.70 12.23
CA ILE A 18 -7.94 18.45 11.17
C ILE A 18 -6.98 17.51 10.43
N ALA A 19 -7.17 17.38 9.11
CA ALA A 19 -6.18 16.75 8.24
C ALA A 19 -5.17 17.81 7.83
N PHE A 20 -3.97 17.76 8.41
CA PHE A 20 -2.89 18.72 8.13
C PHE A 20 -1.97 18.15 7.04
N PRO A 21 -1.95 18.75 5.83
CA PRO A 21 -1.24 18.18 4.69
C PRO A 21 0.27 18.27 4.86
N ASP A 22 0.97 17.21 4.45
CA ASP A 22 2.42 17.17 4.32
C ASP A 22 2.80 17.45 2.84
N PRO A 23 3.24 18.68 2.49
CA PRO A 23 3.51 19.05 1.10
C PRO A 23 4.59 18.21 0.43
N THR A 24 5.47 17.55 1.21
CA THR A 24 6.53 16.70 0.66
C THR A 24 6.01 15.41 0.05
N THR A 25 4.75 15.07 0.33
CA THR A 25 4.06 13.86 -0.15
C THR A 25 3.07 14.13 -1.28
N PHE A 26 3.13 15.33 -1.89
CA PHE A 26 2.25 15.67 -3.01
C PHE A 26 2.64 14.85 -4.25
N GLU A 27 1.68 14.11 -4.82
CA GLU A 27 1.88 13.25 -5.97
C GLU A 27 0.70 13.34 -6.94
N ILE A 28 0.99 13.54 -8.24
CA ILE A 28 -0.02 13.46 -9.30
C ILE A 28 -0.31 12.00 -9.60
N LEU A 29 -1.60 11.66 -9.78
CA LEU A 29 -2.03 10.29 -10.07
C LEU A 29 -1.88 9.99 -11.58
N PRO A 30 -0.93 9.13 -12.00
CA PRO A 30 -0.63 8.90 -13.41
C PRO A 30 -1.77 8.24 -14.21
N TRP A 31 -2.65 7.51 -13.55
CA TRP A 31 -3.81 6.86 -14.18
C TRP A 31 -5.01 7.80 -14.36
N ARG A 32 -4.87 9.05 -13.93
CA ARG A 32 -5.88 10.10 -14.14
C ARG A 32 -5.26 11.24 -14.93
N PRO A 33 -4.87 10.99 -16.23
CA PRO A 33 -4.11 11.94 -17.02
C PRO A 33 -4.95 13.09 -17.56
N ASP A 34 -6.28 12.94 -17.56
CA ASP A 34 -7.19 13.92 -18.13
C ASP A 34 -7.27 15.19 -17.26
N GLU A 35 -7.51 16.32 -17.89
CA GLU A 35 -7.72 17.56 -17.16
C GLU A 35 -9.18 17.68 -16.67
N PRO A 36 -9.36 18.13 -15.42
CA PRO A 36 -8.33 18.50 -14.45
C PRO A 36 -7.61 17.26 -13.85
N SER A 37 -6.30 17.35 -13.73
CA SER A 37 -5.47 16.31 -13.12
C SER A 37 -5.84 16.11 -11.64
N VAL A 38 -5.68 14.88 -11.16
CA VAL A 38 -5.92 14.53 -9.75
C VAL A 38 -4.58 14.26 -9.06
N ALA A 39 -4.45 14.74 -7.84
CA ALA A 39 -3.28 14.49 -7.00
C ALA A 39 -3.70 13.95 -5.63
N LYS A 40 -2.79 13.28 -4.95
CA LYS A 40 -2.93 12.92 -3.54
C LYS A 40 -1.89 13.66 -2.70
N ILE A 41 -2.18 13.79 -1.42
CA ILE A 41 -1.27 14.27 -0.41
C ILE A 41 -1.54 13.53 0.90
N ASN A 42 -0.49 13.11 1.61
CA ASN A 42 -0.65 12.52 2.93
C ASN A 42 -0.82 13.63 3.97
N CYS A 43 -1.64 13.35 4.99
CA CYS A 43 -1.92 14.30 6.06
C CYS A 43 -1.56 13.69 7.41
N ASP A 44 -1.07 14.53 8.31
CA ASP A 44 -1.05 14.23 9.73
C ASP A 44 -2.42 14.60 10.32
N ILE A 45 -2.90 13.84 11.29
CA ILE A 45 -4.20 14.08 11.91
C ILE A 45 -4.01 14.81 13.23
N LEU A 46 -4.68 15.96 13.34
CA LEU A 46 -4.68 16.77 14.54
C LEU A 46 -6.09 16.80 15.15
N ASP A 47 -6.18 17.03 16.47
CA ASP A 47 -7.42 17.36 17.14
C ASP A 47 -7.88 18.80 16.81
N LYS A 48 -9.04 19.19 17.30
CA LYS A 48 -9.60 20.54 17.11
C LYS A 48 -8.72 21.66 17.69
N ASP A 49 -7.86 21.35 18.64
CA ASP A 49 -6.97 22.28 19.34
C ASP A 49 -5.58 22.33 18.67
N GLY A 50 -5.39 21.58 17.58
CA GLY A 50 -4.16 21.52 16.79
C GLY A 50 -3.10 20.58 17.35
N ASN A 51 -3.42 19.74 18.33
CA ASN A 51 -2.49 18.74 18.85
C ASN A 51 -2.55 17.47 17.99
N PRO A 52 -1.42 16.75 17.83
CA PRO A 52 -1.40 15.48 17.11
C PRO A 52 -2.34 14.44 17.73
N SER A 53 -3.12 13.77 16.89
CA SER A 53 -4.01 12.70 17.32
C SER A 53 -3.23 11.46 17.75
N SER A 54 -3.55 10.92 18.92
CA SER A 54 -2.95 9.66 19.41
C SER A 54 -3.38 8.43 18.60
N PHE A 55 -4.40 8.56 17.75
CA PHE A 55 -4.87 7.51 16.83
C PHE A 55 -4.21 7.58 15.46
N ASP A 56 -3.44 8.63 15.17
CA ASP A 56 -2.72 8.76 13.91
C ASP A 56 -1.50 7.85 13.90
N SER A 57 -1.56 6.77 13.12
CA SER A 57 -0.46 5.81 12.96
C SER A 57 0.80 6.45 12.37
N ARG A 58 0.64 7.47 11.49
CA ARG A 58 1.77 8.21 10.91
C ARG A 58 2.48 9.04 11.97
N PHE A 59 1.75 9.69 12.86
CA PHE A 59 2.31 10.41 14.01
C PHE A 59 3.05 9.48 14.99
N ILE A 60 2.45 8.32 15.29
CA ILE A 60 3.08 7.30 16.16
C ILE A 60 4.41 6.86 15.57
N LEU A 61 4.46 6.57 14.25
CA LEU A 61 5.69 6.20 13.57
C LEU A 61 6.73 7.33 13.62
N LYS A 62 6.35 8.57 13.31
CA LYS A 62 7.25 9.75 13.38
C LYS A 62 7.89 9.91 14.77
N ASN A 63 7.10 9.69 15.84
CA ASN A 63 7.63 9.73 17.21
C ASN A 63 8.65 8.63 17.46
N LYS A 64 8.39 7.39 17.01
CA LYS A 64 9.34 6.29 17.16
C LYS A 64 10.62 6.52 16.38
N VAL A 65 10.54 7.08 15.19
CA VAL A 65 11.71 7.47 14.40
C VAL A 65 12.54 8.53 15.12
N LYS A 66 11.87 9.51 15.76
CA LYS A 66 12.55 10.54 16.56
C LYS A 66 13.27 9.94 17.77
N GLU A 67 12.60 9.03 18.52
CA GLU A 67 13.24 8.33 19.65
C GLU A 67 14.47 7.53 19.20
N LEU A 68 14.43 6.87 18.04
CA LEU A 68 15.58 6.15 17.49
C LEU A 68 16.70 7.11 17.09
N ALA A 69 16.37 8.24 16.50
CA ALA A 69 17.36 9.25 16.13
C ALA A 69 18.12 9.82 17.35
N GLU A 70 17.46 9.97 18.50
CA GLU A 70 18.10 10.36 19.76
C GLU A 70 19.12 9.31 20.25
N LEU A 71 18.97 8.06 19.83
CA LEU A 71 19.94 6.98 20.07
C LEU A 71 21.03 6.87 18.97
N GLY A 72 21.02 7.77 17.98
CA GLY A 72 21.92 7.72 16.83
C GLY A 72 21.57 6.65 15.81
N LEU A 73 20.34 6.13 15.81
CA LEU A 73 19.87 5.06 14.92
C LEU A 73 18.95 5.59 13.84
N THR A 74 19.08 5.05 12.63
CA THR A 74 18.15 5.26 11.50
C THR A 74 17.58 3.92 11.08
N PHE A 75 16.25 3.87 10.91
CA PHE A 75 15.55 2.65 10.53
C PHE A 75 15.11 2.69 9.06
N TYR A 76 15.63 1.75 8.27
CA TYR A 76 15.29 1.55 6.86
C TYR A 76 14.48 0.27 6.68
N ILE A 77 13.52 0.30 5.74
CA ILE A 77 12.63 -0.81 5.43
C ILE A 77 12.66 -1.09 3.92
N ALA A 78 12.70 -2.36 3.55
CA ALA A 78 12.54 -2.86 2.18
C ALA A 78 11.46 -3.95 2.19
N PRO A 79 10.19 -3.63 1.89
CA PRO A 79 9.11 -4.59 1.93
C PRO A 79 9.05 -5.41 0.63
N GLU A 80 8.68 -6.67 0.77
CA GLU A 80 8.21 -7.54 -0.30
C GLU A 80 6.69 -7.60 -0.16
N ILE A 81 5.97 -6.89 -1.05
CA ILE A 81 4.52 -6.72 -0.91
C ILE A 81 3.82 -7.69 -1.82
N GLU A 82 3.11 -8.63 -1.22
CA GLU A 82 2.32 -9.63 -1.92
C GLU A 82 0.84 -9.27 -1.89
N TYR A 83 0.12 -9.66 -2.95
CA TYR A 83 -1.31 -9.44 -3.10
C TYR A 83 -1.88 -10.41 -4.12
N TYR A 84 -3.20 -10.51 -4.20
CA TYR A 84 -3.89 -11.38 -5.15
C TYR A 84 -4.74 -10.58 -6.12
N TYR A 85 -4.80 -11.04 -7.38
CA TYR A 85 -5.83 -10.67 -8.31
C TYR A 85 -6.95 -11.72 -8.33
N LEU A 86 -8.19 -11.25 -8.16
CA LEU A 86 -9.42 -12.05 -8.17
C LEU A 86 -10.32 -11.59 -9.32
N GLU A 87 -11.22 -12.46 -9.78
CA GLU A 87 -12.17 -12.14 -10.86
C GLU A 87 -13.09 -10.96 -10.50
N SER A 88 -13.51 -10.85 -9.24
CA SER A 88 -14.34 -9.75 -8.73
C SER A 88 -14.26 -9.62 -7.21
N SER A 89 -14.85 -8.58 -6.66
CA SER A 89 -14.98 -8.40 -5.20
C SER A 89 -15.82 -9.46 -4.50
N ASP A 90 -16.76 -10.07 -5.24
CA ASP A 90 -17.70 -11.06 -4.72
C ASP A 90 -17.24 -12.50 -4.97
N SER A 91 -16.21 -12.67 -5.81
CA SER A 91 -15.60 -13.95 -6.14
C SER A 91 -14.25 -14.09 -5.47
N MET A 92 -14.07 -15.14 -4.66
CA MET A 92 -12.75 -15.50 -4.12
C MET A 92 -11.93 -16.34 -5.12
N LYS A 93 -12.30 -16.32 -6.40
CA LYS A 93 -11.61 -17.04 -7.44
C LYS A 93 -10.48 -16.20 -8.03
N PRO A 94 -9.24 -16.74 -8.10
CA PRO A 94 -8.13 -16.04 -8.75
C PRO A 94 -8.39 -15.89 -10.25
N ILE A 95 -7.84 -14.86 -10.87
CA ILE A 95 -7.98 -14.62 -12.32
C ILE A 95 -7.16 -15.62 -13.15
N ASP A 96 -6.17 -16.27 -12.56
CA ASP A 96 -5.35 -17.32 -13.16
C ASP A 96 -5.27 -18.52 -12.19
N GLU A 97 -5.39 -19.74 -12.73
CA GLU A 97 -5.25 -21.00 -11.97
C GLU A 97 -3.80 -21.52 -11.95
N LYS A 98 -2.85 -20.80 -12.54
CA LYS A 98 -1.44 -21.19 -12.56
C LYS A 98 -0.88 -21.22 -11.14
N THR A 99 -0.12 -22.28 -10.85
CA THR A 99 0.47 -22.57 -9.53
C THR A 99 1.98 -22.68 -9.62
N TYR A 100 2.66 -21.75 -10.29
CA TYR A 100 4.10 -21.82 -10.42
C TYR A 100 4.74 -20.45 -10.36
N PHE A 101 5.94 -20.46 -9.87
CA PHE A 101 6.84 -19.33 -9.88
C PHE A 101 7.35 -19.11 -11.31
N ASP A 102 6.78 -18.16 -12.02
CA ASP A 102 7.20 -17.81 -13.36
C ASP A 102 7.98 -16.50 -13.38
N GLN A 103 9.29 -16.63 -13.30
CA GLN A 103 10.19 -15.49 -13.52
C GLN A 103 10.36 -15.14 -15.01
N PHE A 104 9.95 -16.03 -15.93
CA PHE A 104 10.31 -15.97 -17.35
C PHE A 104 9.11 -16.01 -18.31
N GLY A 105 7.91 -16.27 -17.84
CA GLY A 105 6.69 -16.34 -18.62
C GLY A 105 6.22 -14.97 -19.08
N ILE A 106 6.71 -14.53 -20.22
CA ILE A 106 6.43 -13.19 -20.76
C ILE A 106 5.18 -13.17 -21.65
N HIS A 107 4.62 -14.32 -22.05
CA HIS A 107 3.81 -14.35 -23.25
C HIS A 107 2.31 -14.61 -23.11
N ASP A 108 1.81 -15.10 -21.97
CA ASP A 108 0.38 -15.41 -21.80
C ASP A 108 -0.15 -14.97 -20.42
N ASP A 109 0.48 -14.01 -19.79
CA ASP A 109 0.19 -13.62 -18.42
C ASP A 109 -0.49 -12.24 -18.40
N LEU A 110 -1.84 -12.22 -18.33
CA LEU A 110 -2.61 -10.99 -18.11
C LEU A 110 -2.11 -10.24 -16.87
N GLU A 111 -1.70 -10.98 -15.86
CA GLU A 111 -1.17 -10.45 -14.60
C GLU A 111 0.15 -9.72 -14.80
N PHE A 112 0.98 -10.14 -15.76
CA PHE A 112 2.20 -9.42 -16.12
C PHE A 112 1.92 -7.99 -16.57
N ASP A 113 0.90 -7.80 -17.41
CA ASP A 113 0.50 -6.47 -17.88
C ASP A 113 0.01 -5.60 -16.71
N LEU A 114 -0.75 -6.17 -15.76
CA LEU A 114 -1.22 -5.48 -14.57
C LEU A 114 -0.05 -5.08 -13.66
N ARG A 115 0.88 -6.01 -13.39
CA ARG A 115 2.11 -5.73 -12.62
C ARG A 115 2.93 -4.63 -13.29
N ARG A 116 3.16 -4.75 -14.61
CA ARG A 116 3.92 -3.78 -15.39
C ARG A 116 3.30 -2.38 -15.34
N LYS A 117 1.99 -2.26 -15.53
CA LYS A 117 1.26 -0.98 -15.41
C LYS A 117 1.41 -0.40 -14.00
N THR A 118 1.26 -1.24 -12.97
CA THR A 118 1.45 -0.85 -11.57
C THR A 118 2.86 -0.30 -11.33
N VAL A 119 3.89 -1.03 -11.77
CA VAL A 119 5.30 -0.62 -11.64
C VAL A 119 5.56 0.72 -12.32
N LEU A 120 5.09 0.90 -13.56
CA LEU A 120 5.28 2.16 -14.30
C LEU A 120 4.59 3.34 -13.61
N CYS A 121 3.40 3.15 -13.05
CA CYS A 121 2.72 4.19 -12.27
C CYS A 121 3.49 4.55 -11.00
N LEU A 122 3.98 3.54 -10.25
CA LEU A 122 4.76 3.75 -9.04
C LEU A 122 6.07 4.49 -9.33
N GLU A 123 6.78 4.12 -10.40
CA GLU A 123 8.02 4.80 -10.81
C GLU A 123 7.75 6.25 -11.23
N GLN A 124 6.65 6.53 -11.94
CA GLN A 124 6.23 7.90 -12.26
C GLN A 124 5.92 8.74 -11.01
N MET A 125 5.46 8.10 -9.94
CA MET A 125 5.24 8.74 -8.63
C MET A 125 6.51 8.78 -7.77
N GLY A 126 7.69 8.41 -8.31
CA GLY A 126 8.96 8.46 -7.59
C GLY A 126 9.18 7.31 -6.61
N ILE A 127 8.38 6.25 -6.67
CA ILE A 127 8.51 5.06 -5.81
C ILE A 127 9.37 4.01 -6.53
N PRO A 128 10.64 3.82 -6.15
CA PRO A 128 11.53 2.92 -6.88
C PRO A 128 11.23 1.45 -6.58
N ILE A 129 11.14 0.65 -7.63
CA ILE A 129 10.90 -0.79 -7.57
C ILE A 129 12.23 -1.54 -7.58
N GLN A 130 12.29 -2.66 -6.86
CA GLN A 130 13.44 -3.58 -6.86
C GLN A 130 13.22 -4.75 -7.80
N LYS A 131 12.11 -5.46 -7.64
CA LYS A 131 11.71 -6.61 -8.47
C LYS A 131 10.19 -6.76 -8.46
N PHE A 132 9.66 -7.51 -9.41
CA PHE A 132 8.26 -7.94 -9.43
C PHE A 132 8.13 -9.27 -10.16
N HIS A 133 7.25 -10.13 -9.71
CA HIS A 133 7.00 -11.45 -10.31
C HIS A 133 5.65 -12.02 -9.87
N HIS A 134 5.24 -13.11 -10.55
CA HIS A 134 4.14 -13.95 -10.11
C HIS A 134 4.64 -14.85 -8.97
N GLU A 135 3.84 -15.01 -7.93
CA GLU A 135 4.13 -15.90 -6.81
C GLU A 135 3.64 -17.32 -7.06
N VAL A 136 3.89 -18.21 -6.09
CA VAL A 136 3.60 -19.64 -6.20
C VAL A 136 2.09 -19.93 -6.28
N SER A 137 1.27 -19.16 -5.56
CA SER A 137 -0.17 -19.39 -5.51
C SER A 137 -0.89 -18.77 -6.71
N PRO A 138 -2.01 -19.35 -7.17
CA PRO A 138 -2.82 -18.78 -8.22
C PRO A 138 -3.21 -17.33 -7.94
N GLY A 139 -3.04 -16.46 -8.93
CA GLY A 139 -3.37 -15.04 -8.81
C GLY A 139 -2.50 -14.24 -7.85
N GLN A 140 -1.47 -14.85 -7.23
CA GLN A 140 -0.59 -14.19 -6.26
C GLN A 140 0.54 -13.45 -6.96
N GLN A 141 0.71 -12.19 -6.58
CA GLN A 141 1.69 -11.27 -7.15
C GLN A 141 2.62 -10.75 -6.06
N GLU A 142 3.89 -10.51 -6.40
CA GLU A 142 4.82 -9.77 -5.56
C GLU A 142 5.42 -8.58 -6.31
N ILE A 143 5.49 -7.44 -5.63
CA ILE A 143 6.29 -6.29 -6.04
C ILE A 143 7.08 -5.81 -4.84
N SER A 144 8.40 -5.90 -4.92
CA SER A 144 9.31 -5.46 -3.87
C SER A 144 9.75 -4.02 -4.11
N LEU A 145 9.63 -3.18 -3.10
CA LEU A 145 10.10 -1.80 -3.13
C LEU A 145 11.57 -1.71 -2.71
N ARG A 146 12.32 -0.77 -3.28
CA ARG A 146 13.64 -0.45 -2.77
C ARG A 146 13.52 0.18 -1.38
N TYR A 147 14.51 -0.08 -0.52
CA TYR A 147 14.52 0.45 0.83
C TYR A 147 14.43 1.97 0.89
N SER A 148 13.76 2.48 1.87
CA SER A 148 13.76 3.89 2.27
C SER A 148 13.65 4.02 3.79
N ASP A 149 13.73 5.24 4.31
CA ASP A 149 13.41 5.49 5.71
C ASP A 149 11.96 5.07 6.02
N SER A 150 11.69 4.80 7.28
CA SER A 150 10.43 4.14 7.68
C SER A 150 9.18 4.99 7.46
N VAL A 151 9.23 6.32 7.54
CA VAL A 151 8.06 7.18 7.28
C VAL A 151 7.76 7.22 5.79
N THR A 152 8.78 7.49 4.98
CA THR A 152 8.66 7.45 3.51
C THR A 152 8.16 6.07 3.04
N MET A 153 8.69 4.98 3.61
CA MET A 153 8.25 3.65 3.23
C MET A 153 6.80 3.38 3.62
N ALA A 154 6.35 3.82 4.80
CA ALA A 154 4.94 3.69 5.19
C ALA A 154 4.01 4.44 4.23
N ASP A 155 4.37 5.66 3.84
CA ASP A 155 3.64 6.45 2.84
C ASP A 155 3.65 5.77 1.47
N ASN A 156 4.79 5.22 1.03
CA ASN A 156 4.94 4.47 -0.22
C ASN A 156 4.06 3.21 -0.24
N ILE A 157 3.96 2.47 0.86
CA ILE A 157 3.10 1.28 0.97
C ILE A 157 1.62 1.66 0.81
N GLN A 158 1.17 2.77 1.37
CA GLN A 158 -0.21 3.24 1.18
C GLN A 158 -0.46 3.63 -0.27
N THR A 159 0.48 4.34 -0.89
CA THR A 159 0.43 4.69 -2.32
C THR A 159 0.43 3.43 -3.19
N PHE A 160 1.29 2.47 -2.89
CA PHE A 160 1.35 1.17 -3.57
C PHE A 160 -0.01 0.46 -3.57
N LYS A 161 -0.65 0.36 -2.39
CA LYS A 161 -1.98 -0.27 -2.26
C LYS A 161 -3.04 0.45 -3.08
N LEU A 162 -2.99 1.77 -3.15
CA LEU A 162 -3.87 2.57 -3.98
C LEU A 162 -3.65 2.24 -5.46
N VAL A 163 -2.40 2.31 -5.94
CA VAL A 163 -2.06 2.05 -7.36
C VAL A 163 -2.49 0.66 -7.79
N VAL A 164 -2.17 -0.38 -7.02
CA VAL A 164 -2.55 -1.77 -7.33
C VAL A 164 -4.06 -1.89 -7.50
N LYS A 165 -4.86 -1.33 -6.59
CA LYS A 165 -6.32 -1.40 -6.64
C LYS A 165 -6.89 -0.62 -7.82
N GLU A 166 -6.35 0.55 -8.12
CA GLU A 166 -6.80 1.39 -9.25
C GLU A 166 -6.49 0.72 -10.59
N ILE A 167 -5.27 0.17 -10.76
CA ILE A 167 -4.90 -0.55 -12.00
C ILE A 167 -5.74 -1.81 -12.19
N ALA A 168 -6.03 -2.55 -11.12
CA ALA A 168 -6.93 -3.69 -11.15
C ALA A 168 -8.34 -3.27 -11.59
N MET A 169 -8.91 -2.25 -10.96
CA MET A 169 -10.25 -1.73 -11.27
C MET A 169 -10.35 -1.25 -12.73
N LEU A 170 -9.34 -0.56 -13.26
CA LEU A 170 -9.29 -0.11 -14.65
C LEU A 170 -9.19 -1.26 -15.66
N SER A 171 -8.94 -2.47 -15.19
CA SER A 171 -8.81 -3.69 -16.00
C SER A 171 -9.88 -4.74 -15.68
N ASP A 172 -10.97 -4.33 -15.02
CA ASP A 172 -12.09 -5.18 -14.61
C ASP A 172 -11.67 -6.38 -13.74
N VAL A 173 -10.65 -6.18 -12.89
CA VAL A 173 -10.09 -7.17 -11.97
C VAL A 173 -10.15 -6.62 -10.55
N PHE A 174 -10.25 -7.48 -9.55
CA PHE A 174 -10.22 -7.09 -8.15
C PHE A 174 -8.89 -7.44 -7.50
N ALA A 175 -8.25 -6.47 -6.84
CA ALA A 175 -7.02 -6.70 -6.09
C ALA A 175 -7.29 -6.75 -4.58
N THR A 176 -6.75 -7.77 -3.91
CA THR A 176 -6.86 -7.91 -2.46
C THR A 176 -5.50 -8.11 -1.80
N PHE A 177 -5.35 -7.49 -0.61
CA PHE A 177 -4.20 -7.65 0.28
C PHE A 177 -4.54 -8.54 1.48
N MET A 178 -5.56 -9.38 1.37
CA MET A 178 -5.87 -10.38 2.40
C MET A 178 -4.72 -11.38 2.50
N PRO A 179 -4.25 -11.73 3.72
CA PRO A 179 -3.10 -12.63 3.89
C PRO A 179 -3.31 -14.02 3.31
N LYS A 180 -4.56 -14.49 3.29
CA LYS A 180 -4.93 -15.82 2.81
C LYS A 180 -6.39 -15.79 2.33
N PRO A 181 -6.63 -15.32 1.09
CA PRO A 181 -8.00 -15.11 0.62
C PRO A 181 -8.76 -16.43 0.31
N PHE A 182 -8.06 -17.53 0.02
CA PHE A 182 -8.64 -18.85 -0.29
C PHE A 182 -7.66 -19.98 0.04
N GLU A 183 -8.09 -21.25 -0.10
CA GLU A 183 -7.27 -22.45 0.08
C GLU A 183 -7.05 -23.16 -1.26
N PRO A 184 -5.85 -23.76 -1.54
CA PRO A 184 -4.59 -23.61 -0.81
C PRO A 184 -3.80 -22.40 -1.30
N VAL A 185 -3.21 -21.63 -0.40
CA VAL A 185 -2.41 -20.44 -0.76
C VAL A 185 -1.20 -20.26 0.16
N SER A 186 -0.22 -19.49 -0.30
CA SER A 186 0.83 -18.89 0.52
C SER A 186 0.32 -17.65 1.25
N TYR A 187 0.99 -17.23 2.31
CA TYR A 187 0.66 -16.00 3.03
C TYR A 187 1.15 -14.76 2.26
N THR A 188 0.34 -13.72 2.27
CA THR A 188 0.67 -12.39 1.71
C THR A 188 1.02 -11.38 2.79
N HIS A 189 1.78 -11.73 3.80
CA HIS A 189 2.19 -10.75 4.80
C HIS A 189 3.58 -11.02 5.32
N LEU A 190 4.22 -9.96 5.76
CA LEU A 190 5.51 -10.01 6.41
C LEU A 190 5.36 -10.73 7.76
N THR A 191 5.88 -11.94 7.89
CA THR A 191 6.17 -12.55 9.18
C THR A 191 7.47 -11.94 9.69
N LEU A 192 7.36 -10.97 10.61
CA LEU A 192 8.54 -10.57 11.37
C LEU A 192 9.05 -11.80 12.13
N PRO A 193 10.32 -12.18 12.00
CA PRO A 193 10.88 -13.23 12.82
C PRO A 193 10.76 -12.80 14.29
N THR A 194 9.89 -13.47 15.03
CA THR A 194 9.83 -13.38 16.49
C THR A 194 11.01 -14.17 17.05
N THR A 195 12.20 -13.62 16.96
CA THR A 195 13.31 -14.08 17.80
C THR A 195 13.19 -13.33 19.12
N VAL A 196 12.79 -14.06 20.14
CA VAL A 196 12.94 -13.68 21.53
C VAL A 196 14.41 -13.84 21.91
#